data_c93e6fb99a41d7f184f3c733d47375eb
#
_entry.id   c93e6fb99a41d7f184f3c733d47375eb
#
_cell.length_a   1.000
_cell.length_b   1.000
_cell.length_c   1.000
_cell.angle_alpha   90.00
_cell.angle_beta   90.00
_cell.angle_gamma   90.00
#
_symmetry.space_group_name_H-M   'P 1'
#
loop_
_entity.id
_entity.type
_entity.pdbx_description
1 polymer ?
#
loop_
_entity_poly.entity_id
_entity_poly.type
_entity_poly.pdbx_seq_one_letter_code
_entity_poly.pdbx_strand_id
1 'polypeptide(L)'
;MQITAKVISETGIEKLSVAMQTKANLQRAKVLGLNFELEPSPNDLMAVFEAQNEDEALKIFNFIEKSLTSNETRKTETKEQITVSIRQAKDHQENLNFALISVPGSYAAAEALKALKSGLNVMLFSDNVSEKDELMLKKEAVERDLLMMGPDCGTAVINGLPLGFANVLRKGNIGLVGASGTGLQEVSCAISNLGCGLSQVIGTGGRDLHENIGGLMTLYSLDLLSKDVNTKVIGVISKPPAADVKEKIIAKLKEIKKPVVVHFVGDKNSKQQDENIIYASSLVECAEIACKVLENKEIGVSKISLPKVKEQRLGKICGIFCGGTFCAEAQSIALACGFEVASNVPIDGAKSLNSCGLTNIFIDMGDDEFTNCRPHPMIDPSLRDEYFAKSMGDHKIKVILFDVVLGYGASLTPLDGLKLLIKKNTRSDLHLVCHVCGTDEDPQSLKNTVCELQNLGVKVAKSNYEATLCALSLL
;
A
#
# COMPACT_ATOMS: atom_id res chain seq x y z
N MET A 1 14.58 -0.86 13.86
CA MET A 1 13.27 -0.83 14.56
C MET A 1 12.98 -2.13 15.32
N GLN A 2 13.04 -3.31 14.71
CA GLN A 2 12.87 -4.57 15.46
C GLN A 2 13.88 -4.70 16.61
N ILE A 3 15.13 -4.29 16.40
CA ILE A 3 16.17 -4.28 17.44
C ILE A 3 15.84 -3.27 18.54
N THR A 4 15.42 -2.05 18.19
CA THR A 4 15.00 -1.03 19.17
C THR A 4 13.88 -1.56 20.06
N ALA A 5 12.81 -2.12 19.47
CA ALA A 5 11.70 -2.68 20.22
C ALA A 5 12.13 -3.88 21.11
N LYS A 6 12.97 -4.78 20.57
CA LYS A 6 13.51 -5.91 21.33
C LYS A 6 14.38 -5.48 22.52
N VAL A 7 15.25 -4.48 22.32
CA VAL A 7 16.10 -3.94 23.39
C VAL A 7 15.24 -3.27 24.47
N ILE A 8 14.25 -2.47 24.09
CA ILE A 8 13.33 -1.83 25.04
C ILE A 8 12.58 -2.87 25.87
N SER A 9 12.05 -3.92 25.23
CA SER A 9 11.28 -4.97 25.93
C SER A 9 12.15 -5.78 26.90
N GLU A 10 13.40 -6.01 26.59
CA GLU A 10 14.30 -6.86 27.41
C GLU A 10 15.06 -6.06 28.49
N THR A 11 15.33 -4.79 28.23
CA THR A 11 16.14 -3.96 29.16
C THR A 11 15.32 -2.97 29.97
N GLY A 12 14.07 -2.71 29.59
CA GLY A 12 13.21 -1.74 30.26
C GLY A 12 13.61 -0.28 30.02
N ILE A 13 14.55 -0.01 29.11
CA ILE A 13 15.01 1.34 28.80
C ILE A 13 13.88 2.16 28.15
N GLU A 14 13.65 3.38 28.62
CA GLU A 14 12.57 4.21 28.11
C GLU A 14 12.94 4.98 26.82
N LYS A 15 14.21 5.38 26.69
CA LYS A 15 14.68 6.18 25.55
C LYS A 15 15.85 5.49 24.86
N LEU A 16 15.57 4.97 23.67
CA LEU A 16 16.54 4.29 22.82
C LEU A 16 16.22 4.53 21.34
N SER A 17 17.24 4.77 20.55
CA SER A 17 17.18 4.77 19.09
C SER A 17 18.31 3.97 18.49
N VAL A 18 18.00 2.87 17.80
CA VAL A 18 18.97 2.09 17.00
C VAL A 18 18.53 2.17 15.54
N ALA A 19 19.28 2.88 14.72
CA ALA A 19 18.91 3.15 13.32
C ALA A 19 20.15 3.51 12.48
N MET A 20 20.01 3.52 11.16
CA MET A 20 21.04 4.09 10.28
C MET A 20 21.24 5.58 10.60
N GLN A 21 22.47 6.08 10.57
CA GLN A 21 22.84 7.43 10.99
C GLN A 21 22.52 8.49 9.93
N THR A 22 21.28 8.48 9.44
CA THR A 22 20.76 9.48 8.48
C THR A 22 20.36 10.77 9.19
N LYS A 23 20.30 11.90 8.46
CA LYS A 23 19.78 13.18 8.99
C LYS A 23 18.42 13.03 9.67
N ALA A 24 17.51 12.30 9.04
CA ALA A 24 16.16 12.07 9.56
C ALA A 24 16.17 11.29 10.88
N ASN A 25 16.97 10.22 10.97
CA ASN A 25 17.05 9.41 12.17
C ASN A 25 17.75 10.14 13.32
N LEU A 26 18.76 10.97 13.03
CA LEU A 26 19.39 11.85 14.01
C LEU A 26 18.38 12.86 14.57
N GLN A 27 17.58 13.49 13.70
CA GLN A 27 16.54 14.42 14.13
C GLN A 27 15.45 13.72 14.96
N ARG A 28 15.05 12.51 14.57
CA ARG A 28 14.08 11.67 15.31
C ARG A 28 14.58 11.32 16.71
N ALA A 29 15.84 10.92 16.83
CA ALA A 29 16.44 10.63 18.14
C ALA A 29 16.47 11.88 19.05
N LYS A 30 16.73 13.09 18.50
CA LYS A 30 16.62 14.37 19.24
C LYS A 30 15.20 14.68 19.68
N VAL A 31 14.19 14.39 18.86
CA VAL A 31 12.76 14.55 19.21
C VAL A 31 12.34 13.61 20.35
N LEU A 32 12.96 12.43 20.47
CA LEU A 32 12.78 11.52 21.61
C LEU A 32 13.43 12.05 22.91
N GLY A 33 14.05 13.23 22.86
CA GLY A 33 14.73 13.85 24.00
C GLY A 33 16.13 13.30 24.28
N LEU A 34 16.73 12.60 23.31
CA LEU A 34 18.12 12.11 23.39
C LEU A 34 19.07 13.24 22.99
N ASN A 35 20.03 13.57 23.87
CA ASN A 35 21.04 14.61 23.63
C ASN A 35 22.35 13.94 23.18
N PHE A 36 22.79 14.24 21.98
CA PHE A 36 24.03 13.70 21.39
C PHE A 36 24.56 14.61 20.29
N GLU A 37 25.84 14.48 19.99
CA GLU A 37 26.51 15.16 18.88
C GLU A 37 27.02 14.09 17.90
N LEU A 38 26.25 13.86 16.84
CA LEU A 38 26.60 12.97 15.74
C LEU A 38 26.32 13.67 14.41
N GLU A 39 27.26 13.56 13.49
CA GLU A 39 27.08 14.01 12.10
C GLU A 39 26.44 12.93 11.24
N PRO A 40 25.70 13.27 10.18
CA PRO A 40 25.08 12.28 9.31
C PRO A 40 26.12 11.39 8.63
N SER A 41 25.94 10.08 8.75
CA SER A 41 26.72 9.04 8.06
C SER A 41 25.74 7.93 7.63
N PRO A 42 25.10 8.04 6.45
CA PRO A 42 23.99 7.17 6.06
C PRO A 42 24.32 5.68 5.99
N ASN A 43 25.60 5.33 5.89
CA ASN A 43 26.04 3.94 5.84
C ASN A 43 26.40 3.36 7.21
N ASP A 44 26.39 4.19 8.25
CA ASP A 44 26.72 3.76 9.61
C ASP A 44 25.43 3.51 10.40
N LEU A 45 25.52 2.59 11.37
CA LEU A 45 24.47 2.34 12.34
C LEU A 45 24.75 3.16 13.60
N MET A 46 23.76 3.89 14.08
CA MET A 46 23.83 4.57 15.37
C MET A 46 23.01 3.83 16.42
N ALA A 47 23.48 3.86 17.65
CA ALA A 47 22.71 3.50 18.83
C ALA A 47 22.83 4.64 19.85
N VAL A 48 21.73 5.31 20.14
CA VAL A 48 21.66 6.42 21.10
C VAL A 48 20.62 6.07 22.17
N PHE A 49 21.02 6.15 23.44
CA PHE A 49 20.16 5.82 24.57
C PHE A 49 20.60 6.54 25.85
N GLU A 50 19.70 6.64 26.84
CA GLU A 50 20.02 7.11 28.18
C GLU A 50 20.23 5.92 29.13
N ALA A 51 21.32 5.91 29.89
CA ALA A 51 21.60 4.92 30.93
C ALA A 51 21.92 5.61 32.25
N GLN A 52 21.62 4.95 33.37
CA GLN A 52 21.83 5.51 34.70
C GLN A 52 23.31 5.50 35.12
N ASN A 53 24.12 4.59 34.56
CA ASN A 53 25.53 4.44 34.81
C ASN A 53 26.26 3.69 33.69
N GLU A 54 27.60 3.64 33.75
CA GLU A 54 28.42 2.99 32.74
C GLU A 54 28.19 1.47 32.62
N ASP A 55 27.92 0.78 33.74
CA ASP A 55 27.66 -0.67 33.73
C ASP A 55 26.39 -1.01 33.01
N GLU A 56 25.34 -0.19 33.19
CA GLU A 56 24.06 -0.30 32.47
C GLU A 56 24.27 0.01 30.98
N ALA A 57 24.99 1.09 30.67
CA ALA A 57 25.30 1.46 29.30
C ALA A 57 26.02 0.32 28.55
N LEU A 58 27.02 -0.30 29.21
CA LEU A 58 27.76 -1.41 28.63
C LEU A 58 26.87 -2.65 28.41
N LYS A 59 25.99 -2.97 29.35
CA LYS A 59 25.02 -4.07 29.19
C LYS A 59 24.07 -3.85 28.00
N ILE A 60 23.54 -2.65 27.87
CA ILE A 60 22.64 -2.29 26.76
C ILE A 60 23.42 -2.37 25.45
N PHE A 61 24.62 -1.81 25.38
CA PHE A 61 25.46 -1.84 24.19
C PHE A 61 25.77 -3.27 23.74
N ASN A 62 26.21 -4.12 24.68
CA ASN A 62 26.51 -5.53 24.42
C ASN A 62 25.26 -6.29 23.96
N PHE A 63 24.08 -5.95 24.49
CA PHE A 63 22.82 -6.55 24.05
C PHE A 63 22.45 -6.12 22.62
N ILE A 64 22.65 -4.83 22.29
CA ILE A 64 22.45 -4.31 20.92
C ILE A 64 23.41 -5.02 19.96
N GLU A 65 24.71 -5.08 20.28
CA GLU A 65 25.73 -5.72 19.46
C GLU A 65 25.43 -7.23 19.26
N LYS A 66 25.07 -7.92 20.32
CA LYS A 66 24.61 -9.32 20.26
C LYS A 66 23.36 -9.48 19.40
N SER A 67 22.40 -8.56 19.49
CA SER A 67 21.16 -8.59 18.69
C SER A 67 21.41 -8.28 17.20
N LEU A 68 22.45 -7.51 16.90
CA LEU A 68 22.91 -7.24 15.54
C LEU A 68 23.73 -8.39 14.94
N THR A 69 24.52 -9.06 15.79
CA THR A 69 25.42 -10.13 15.35
C THR A 69 24.82 -11.52 15.51
N SER A 70 23.84 -11.69 16.43
CA SER A 70 23.09 -12.94 16.50
C SER A 70 22.17 -13.08 15.29
N ASN A 71 22.66 -13.77 14.29
CA ASN A 71 21.81 -14.48 13.36
C ASN A 71 21.02 -15.52 14.17
N GLU A 72 19.92 -15.13 14.81
CA GLU A 72 18.81 -16.03 15.07
C GLU A 72 18.16 -16.32 13.69
N THR A 73 18.96 -16.89 12.80
CA THR A 73 18.44 -17.73 11.74
C THR A 73 17.57 -18.76 12.43
N ARG A 74 16.25 -18.66 12.19
CA ARG A 74 15.37 -19.82 12.35
C ARG A 74 16.17 -21.02 11.88
N LYS A 75 16.40 -22.00 12.75
CA LYS A 75 16.91 -23.31 12.39
C LYS A 75 15.87 -24.01 11.52
N THR A 76 15.79 -23.59 10.28
CA THR A 76 15.33 -24.44 9.21
C THR A 76 16.55 -25.25 8.80
N GLU A 77 16.44 -26.57 8.90
CA GLU A 77 17.52 -27.56 8.62
C GLU A 77 17.93 -27.64 7.15
N THR A 78 17.68 -26.64 6.35
CA THR A 78 18.23 -26.46 5.02
C THR A 78 19.34 -25.42 5.09
N LYS A 79 20.58 -25.84 4.82
CA LYS A 79 21.69 -24.92 4.55
C LYS A 79 21.32 -24.08 3.33
N GLU A 80 20.65 -22.95 3.53
CA GLU A 80 20.45 -21.98 2.46
C GLU A 80 21.81 -21.51 1.98
N GLN A 81 22.13 -21.84 0.73
CA GLN A 81 23.37 -21.42 0.12
C GLN A 81 23.23 -19.95 -0.25
N ILE A 82 23.88 -19.08 0.53
CA ILE A 82 23.90 -17.63 0.27
C ILE A 82 24.66 -17.40 -1.03
N THR A 83 23.98 -16.86 -2.02
CA THR A 83 24.58 -16.46 -3.30
C THR A 83 24.79 -14.95 -3.34
N VAL A 84 25.89 -14.50 -3.92
CA VAL A 84 26.26 -13.07 -3.95
C VAL A 84 25.83 -12.36 -5.25
N SER A 85 25.22 -13.10 -6.19
CA SER A 85 24.73 -12.53 -7.45
C SER A 85 23.64 -13.40 -8.08
N ILE A 86 22.78 -12.75 -8.91
CA ILE A 86 21.74 -13.43 -9.70
C ILE A 86 22.33 -14.53 -10.58
N ARG A 87 23.49 -14.27 -11.20
CA ARG A 87 24.18 -15.27 -12.04
C ARG A 87 24.57 -16.49 -11.22
N GLN A 88 25.21 -16.29 -10.08
CA GLN A 88 25.58 -17.40 -9.19
C GLN A 88 24.36 -18.18 -8.70
N ALA A 89 23.24 -17.48 -8.39
CA ALA A 89 22.01 -18.15 -8.02
C ALA A 89 21.49 -19.06 -9.13
N LYS A 90 21.48 -18.60 -10.40
CA LYS A 90 21.10 -19.40 -11.55
C LYS A 90 22.05 -20.57 -11.83
N ASP A 91 23.35 -20.38 -11.63
CA ASP A 91 24.34 -21.45 -11.79
C ASP A 91 24.15 -22.57 -10.75
N HIS A 92 23.62 -22.24 -9.57
CA HIS A 92 23.30 -23.18 -8.50
C HIS A 92 21.90 -23.82 -8.63
N GLN A 93 20.93 -23.08 -9.19
CA GLN A 93 19.56 -23.53 -9.35
C GLN A 93 19.03 -23.15 -10.74
N GLU A 94 19.09 -24.08 -11.67
CA GLU A 94 18.66 -23.85 -13.06
C GLU A 94 17.18 -23.46 -13.21
N ASN A 95 16.31 -23.92 -12.30
CA ASN A 95 14.86 -23.71 -12.34
C ASN A 95 14.40 -22.35 -11.81
N LEU A 96 15.30 -21.44 -11.46
CA LEU A 96 14.93 -20.09 -11.05
C LEU A 96 14.28 -19.35 -12.22
N ASN A 97 13.11 -18.77 -11.97
CA ASN A 97 12.31 -18.05 -12.97
C ASN A 97 11.82 -16.67 -12.50
N PHE A 98 12.18 -16.27 -11.26
CA PHE A 98 11.68 -15.06 -10.65
C PHE A 98 12.74 -14.40 -9.75
N ALA A 99 12.80 -13.06 -9.78
CA ALA A 99 13.62 -12.23 -8.90
C ALA A 99 12.75 -11.16 -8.22
N LEU A 100 12.78 -11.13 -6.88
CA LEU A 100 12.23 -10.05 -6.08
C LEU A 100 13.39 -9.12 -5.69
N ILE A 101 13.30 -7.85 -6.06
CA ILE A 101 14.36 -6.85 -5.89
C ILE A 101 13.86 -5.75 -4.95
N SER A 102 14.59 -5.54 -3.84
CA SER A 102 14.29 -4.53 -2.83
C SER A 102 15.59 -3.89 -2.33
N VAL A 103 16.38 -3.35 -3.26
CA VAL A 103 17.61 -2.61 -2.99
C VAL A 103 17.35 -1.11 -3.17
N PRO A 104 18.22 -0.19 -2.68
CA PRO A 104 18.06 1.24 -2.94
C PRO A 104 17.91 1.55 -4.43
N GLY A 105 17.00 2.48 -4.80
CA GLY A 105 16.60 2.76 -6.17
C GLY A 105 17.76 3.03 -7.13
N SER A 106 18.85 3.63 -6.64
CA SER A 106 20.08 3.87 -7.42
C SER A 106 20.77 2.60 -7.94
N TYR A 107 20.53 1.44 -7.32
CA TYR A 107 21.08 0.14 -7.74
C TYR A 107 20.03 -0.75 -8.40
N ALA A 108 18.76 -0.46 -8.15
CA ALA A 108 17.64 -1.31 -8.48
C ALA A 108 17.51 -1.61 -9.98
N ALA A 109 17.68 -0.58 -10.83
CA ALA A 109 17.59 -0.74 -12.28
C ALA A 109 18.68 -1.68 -12.84
N ALA A 110 19.91 -1.60 -12.32
CA ALA A 110 21.00 -2.46 -12.75
C ALA A 110 20.76 -3.93 -12.38
N GLU A 111 20.25 -4.19 -11.17
CA GLU A 111 19.92 -5.54 -10.72
C GLU A 111 18.72 -6.12 -11.49
N ALA A 112 17.68 -5.30 -11.74
CA ALA A 112 16.54 -5.71 -12.54
C ALA A 112 16.94 -6.09 -13.99
N LEU A 113 17.81 -5.29 -14.61
CA LEU A 113 18.30 -5.58 -15.95
C LEU A 113 19.12 -6.89 -15.99
N LYS A 114 19.96 -7.16 -14.96
CA LYS A 114 20.69 -8.42 -14.83
C LYS A 114 19.72 -9.62 -14.72
N ALA A 115 18.64 -9.46 -13.92
CA ALA A 115 17.63 -10.50 -13.75
C ALA A 115 16.91 -10.81 -15.08
N LEU A 116 16.41 -9.77 -15.77
CA LEU A 116 15.75 -9.92 -17.08
C LEU A 116 16.67 -10.56 -18.12
N LYS A 117 17.93 -10.14 -18.22
CA LYS A 117 18.92 -10.74 -19.12
C LYS A 117 19.26 -12.19 -18.76
N SER A 118 19.02 -12.58 -17.51
CA SER A 118 19.16 -13.97 -17.05
C SER A 118 17.87 -14.80 -17.25
N GLY A 119 16.84 -14.25 -17.91
CA GLY A 119 15.57 -14.93 -18.18
C GLY A 119 14.67 -15.05 -16.95
N LEU A 120 14.77 -14.13 -15.99
CA LEU A 120 13.92 -14.10 -14.80
C LEU A 120 12.82 -13.06 -14.95
N ASN A 121 11.60 -13.40 -14.57
CA ASN A 121 10.56 -12.42 -14.28
C ASN A 121 10.98 -11.58 -13.06
N VAL A 122 10.61 -10.32 -13.02
CA VAL A 122 11.07 -9.40 -11.97
C VAL A 122 9.88 -8.76 -11.27
N MET A 123 9.93 -8.74 -9.94
CA MET A 123 9.20 -7.80 -9.12
C MET A 123 10.20 -6.80 -8.51
N LEU A 124 10.14 -5.56 -8.97
CA LEU A 124 10.94 -4.47 -8.46
C LEU A 124 10.13 -3.69 -7.43
N PHE A 125 10.34 -4.05 -6.17
CA PHE A 125 9.70 -3.42 -5.02
C PHE A 125 10.27 -2.01 -4.76
N SER A 126 11.55 -1.81 -5.10
CA SER A 126 12.25 -0.54 -4.92
C SER A 126 11.56 0.60 -5.64
N ASP A 127 11.45 1.71 -4.95
CA ASP A 127 11.08 3.03 -5.45
C ASP A 127 12.30 3.83 -5.94
N ASN A 128 12.13 5.12 -6.24
CA ASN A 128 13.21 6.06 -6.64
C ASN A 128 14.07 5.57 -7.84
N VAL A 129 13.45 4.84 -8.76
CA VAL A 129 14.02 4.47 -10.07
C VAL A 129 13.55 5.51 -11.10
N SER A 130 14.44 5.95 -11.99
CA SER A 130 14.09 6.96 -12.99
C SER A 130 13.07 6.43 -14.01
N GLU A 131 12.19 7.29 -14.55
CA GLU A 131 11.25 6.90 -15.62
C GLU A 131 11.96 6.34 -16.86
N LYS A 132 13.14 6.88 -17.18
CA LYS A 132 13.99 6.40 -18.28
C LYS A 132 14.41 4.95 -18.06
N ASP A 133 14.85 4.62 -16.84
CA ASP A 133 15.26 3.26 -16.48
C ASP A 133 14.05 2.32 -16.45
N GLU A 134 12.92 2.78 -15.91
CA GLU A 134 11.66 2.02 -15.92
C GLU A 134 11.24 1.66 -17.34
N LEU A 135 11.21 2.64 -18.24
CA LEU A 135 10.85 2.41 -19.64
C LEU A 135 11.80 1.41 -20.31
N MET A 136 13.11 1.55 -20.07
CA MET A 136 14.13 0.64 -20.61
C MET A 136 13.91 -0.79 -20.09
N LEU A 137 13.67 -0.97 -18.79
CA LEU A 137 13.46 -2.29 -18.18
C LEU A 137 12.18 -2.95 -18.70
N LYS A 138 11.08 -2.20 -18.81
CA LYS A 138 9.81 -2.73 -19.31
C LYS A 138 9.88 -3.13 -20.79
N LYS A 139 10.60 -2.37 -21.61
CA LYS A 139 10.87 -2.76 -23.01
C LYS A 139 11.70 -4.02 -23.09
N GLU A 140 12.80 -4.10 -22.32
CA GLU A 140 13.64 -5.30 -22.27
C GLU A 140 12.84 -6.53 -21.83
N ALA A 141 11.91 -6.37 -20.86
CA ALA A 141 11.05 -7.45 -20.39
C ALA A 141 10.09 -7.95 -21.49
N VAL A 142 9.40 -7.02 -22.19
CA VAL A 142 8.48 -7.36 -23.29
C VAL A 142 9.21 -8.06 -24.43
N GLU A 143 10.40 -7.57 -24.81
CA GLU A 143 11.23 -8.20 -25.88
C GLU A 143 11.66 -9.63 -25.52
N ARG A 144 11.75 -9.97 -24.24
CA ARG A 144 12.14 -11.29 -23.73
C ARG A 144 10.98 -12.18 -23.32
N ASP A 145 9.75 -11.73 -23.51
CA ASP A 145 8.53 -12.40 -23.03
C ASP A 145 8.56 -12.66 -21.52
N LEU A 146 8.98 -11.62 -20.74
CA LEU A 146 9.09 -11.64 -19.29
C LEU A 146 8.21 -10.56 -18.64
N LEU A 147 7.78 -10.83 -17.40
CA LEU A 147 7.03 -9.90 -16.58
C LEU A 147 8.02 -9.01 -15.79
N MET A 148 7.82 -7.68 -15.87
CA MET A 148 8.53 -6.68 -15.09
C MET A 148 7.54 -5.88 -14.25
N MET A 149 7.27 -6.33 -13.03
CA MET A 149 6.39 -5.66 -12.08
C MET A 149 7.15 -4.54 -11.36
N GLY A 150 6.68 -3.30 -11.50
CA GLY A 150 7.35 -2.12 -10.94
C GLY A 150 8.22 -1.34 -11.95
N PRO A 151 9.04 -0.37 -11.48
CA PRO A 151 9.39 -0.05 -10.08
C PRO A 151 8.18 0.33 -9.22
N ASP A 152 8.42 0.44 -7.92
CA ASP A 152 7.38 0.73 -6.94
C ASP A 152 6.18 -0.24 -7.04
N CYS A 153 6.47 -1.51 -7.26
CA CYS A 153 5.46 -2.56 -7.20
C CYS A 153 5.38 -3.08 -5.77
N GLY A 154 4.44 -2.55 -4.99
CA GLY A 154 4.24 -2.98 -3.60
C GLY A 154 3.50 -4.30 -3.46
N THR A 155 2.70 -4.72 -4.45
CA THR A 155 1.73 -5.81 -4.29
C THR A 155 1.66 -6.71 -5.51
N ALA A 156 1.83 -8.01 -5.31
CA ALA A 156 1.50 -9.03 -6.29
C ALA A 156 1.14 -10.36 -5.62
N VAL A 157 0.34 -11.19 -6.31
CA VAL A 157 0.11 -12.60 -5.94
C VAL A 157 0.22 -13.43 -7.21
N ILE A 158 1.27 -14.20 -7.32
CA ILE A 158 1.56 -15.00 -8.52
C ILE A 158 1.43 -16.48 -8.19
N ASN A 159 0.52 -17.17 -8.89
CA ASN A 159 0.20 -18.58 -8.63
C ASN A 159 -0.17 -18.87 -7.17
N GLY A 160 -0.79 -17.91 -6.49
CA GLY A 160 -1.16 -17.99 -5.08
C GLY A 160 -0.01 -17.73 -4.09
N LEU A 161 1.17 -17.31 -4.58
CA LEU A 161 2.28 -16.86 -3.73
C LEU A 161 2.18 -15.34 -3.52
N PRO A 162 1.97 -14.87 -2.28
CA PRO A 162 1.93 -13.45 -1.97
C PRO A 162 3.33 -12.85 -1.98
N LEU A 163 3.48 -11.66 -2.57
CA LEU A 163 4.73 -10.95 -2.75
C LEU A 163 4.59 -9.49 -2.32
N GLY A 164 5.53 -9.00 -1.52
CA GLY A 164 5.53 -7.63 -1.00
C GLY A 164 4.40 -7.39 0.03
N PHE A 165 3.68 -6.30 -0.09
CA PHE A 165 2.46 -6.01 0.67
C PHE A 165 1.29 -6.79 0.08
N ALA A 166 1.15 -8.02 0.48
CA ALA A 166 0.13 -8.90 -0.06
C ALA A 166 -0.62 -9.62 1.05
N ASN A 167 -1.87 -9.97 0.76
CA ASN A 167 -2.78 -10.61 1.69
C ASN A 167 -2.85 -12.11 1.46
N VAL A 168 -3.33 -12.86 2.46
CA VAL A 168 -3.66 -14.26 2.30
C VAL A 168 -5.01 -14.36 1.62
N LEU A 169 -5.00 -14.81 0.36
CA LEU A 169 -6.16 -14.80 -0.51
C LEU A 169 -6.62 -16.20 -0.88
N ARG A 170 -7.92 -16.37 -1.13
CA ARG A 170 -8.47 -17.61 -1.67
C ARG A 170 -7.98 -17.81 -3.10
N LYS A 171 -7.57 -19.03 -3.44
CA LYS A 171 -7.29 -19.43 -4.82
C LYS A 171 -8.59 -19.57 -5.61
N GLY A 172 -8.61 -19.07 -6.84
CA GLY A 172 -9.79 -19.12 -7.70
C GLY A 172 -9.52 -18.66 -9.12
N ASN A 173 -10.52 -18.04 -9.75
CA ASN A 173 -10.51 -17.82 -11.19
C ASN A 173 -10.60 -16.35 -11.62
N ILE A 174 -10.39 -15.40 -10.71
CA ILE A 174 -10.34 -13.98 -11.03
C ILE A 174 -8.89 -13.53 -11.10
N GLY A 175 -8.46 -12.98 -12.24
CA GLY A 175 -7.14 -12.40 -12.42
C GLY A 175 -7.22 -10.89 -12.33
N LEU A 176 -6.31 -10.26 -11.58
CA LEU A 176 -6.24 -8.80 -11.44
C LEU A 176 -4.94 -8.27 -12.03
N VAL A 177 -5.03 -7.10 -12.65
CA VAL A 177 -3.88 -6.30 -13.04
C VAL A 177 -4.11 -4.84 -12.67
N GLY A 178 -3.07 -4.15 -12.18
CA GLY A 178 -3.21 -2.75 -11.83
C GLY A 178 -1.90 -2.03 -11.53
N ALA A 179 -1.94 -0.73 -11.82
CA ALA A 179 -0.90 0.23 -11.46
C ALA A 179 -1.22 0.90 -10.10
N SER A 180 -1.66 0.10 -9.13
CA SER A 180 -2.14 0.56 -7.83
C SER A 180 -2.02 -0.55 -6.80
N GLY A 181 -1.03 -0.47 -5.89
CA GLY A 181 -0.80 -1.49 -4.87
C GLY A 181 -2.00 -1.69 -3.94
N THR A 182 -2.41 -0.64 -3.23
CA THR A 182 -3.54 -0.72 -2.28
C THR A 182 -4.89 -0.91 -2.97
N GLY A 183 -5.06 -0.46 -4.22
CA GLY A 183 -6.25 -0.80 -5.01
C GLY A 183 -6.33 -2.29 -5.33
N LEU A 184 -5.20 -2.92 -5.68
CA LEU A 184 -5.13 -4.37 -5.87
C LEU A 184 -5.38 -5.12 -4.56
N GLN A 185 -4.84 -4.65 -3.41
CA GLN A 185 -5.11 -5.25 -2.11
C GLN A 185 -6.61 -5.19 -1.77
N GLU A 186 -7.23 -4.02 -1.91
CA GLU A 186 -8.67 -3.84 -1.61
C GLU A 186 -9.54 -4.78 -2.44
N VAL A 187 -9.39 -4.74 -3.76
CA VAL A 187 -10.23 -5.56 -4.65
C VAL A 187 -9.97 -7.06 -4.43
N SER A 188 -8.72 -7.46 -4.24
CA SER A 188 -8.38 -8.87 -4.00
C SER A 188 -8.90 -9.38 -2.65
N CYS A 189 -8.78 -8.57 -1.59
CA CYS A 189 -9.35 -8.89 -0.27
C CYS A 189 -10.88 -8.96 -0.32
N ALA A 190 -11.53 -7.99 -0.97
CA ALA A 190 -12.98 -7.98 -1.13
C ALA A 190 -13.47 -9.24 -1.90
N ILE A 191 -12.83 -9.62 -3.01
CA ILE A 191 -13.12 -10.86 -3.75
C ILE A 191 -12.98 -12.09 -2.82
N SER A 192 -11.90 -12.16 -2.05
CA SER A 192 -11.65 -13.27 -1.11
C SER A 192 -12.70 -13.32 0.00
N ASN A 193 -13.06 -12.16 0.57
CA ASN A 193 -14.07 -12.05 1.62
C ASN A 193 -15.50 -12.34 1.14
N LEU A 194 -15.79 -12.11 -0.16
CA LEU A 194 -17.04 -12.50 -0.82
C LEU A 194 -17.11 -14.01 -1.13
N GLY A 195 -16.05 -14.78 -0.83
CA GLY A 195 -16.01 -16.23 -1.03
C GLY A 195 -15.51 -16.68 -2.41
N CYS A 196 -15.20 -15.72 -3.29
CA CYS A 196 -14.52 -15.97 -4.57
C CYS A 196 -13.00 -16.12 -4.37
N GLY A 197 -12.25 -16.30 -5.43
CA GLY A 197 -10.80 -16.47 -5.34
C GLY A 197 -10.03 -15.93 -6.54
N LEU A 198 -8.75 -15.75 -6.33
CA LEU A 198 -7.82 -15.14 -7.27
C LEU A 198 -6.97 -16.21 -7.98
N SER A 199 -6.77 -16.05 -9.28
CA SER A 199 -5.77 -16.81 -10.06
C SER A 199 -4.41 -16.12 -10.00
N GLN A 200 -4.39 -14.83 -10.33
CA GLN A 200 -3.21 -13.97 -10.36
C GLN A 200 -3.58 -12.57 -9.88
N VAL A 201 -2.64 -11.87 -9.24
CA VAL A 201 -2.72 -10.44 -8.96
C VAL A 201 -1.40 -9.82 -9.40
N ILE A 202 -1.43 -9.00 -10.47
CA ILE A 202 -0.24 -8.46 -11.10
C ILE A 202 -0.18 -6.96 -10.87
N GLY A 203 0.77 -6.50 -10.05
CA GLY A 203 1.09 -5.09 -9.88
C GLY A 203 2.05 -4.62 -10.96
N THR A 204 1.77 -3.50 -11.61
CA THR A 204 2.61 -3.01 -12.72
C THR A 204 3.50 -1.82 -12.34
N GLY A 205 3.39 -1.33 -11.09
CA GLY A 205 4.03 -0.10 -10.61
C GLY A 205 3.18 1.14 -10.88
N GLY A 206 3.27 2.11 -9.97
CA GLY A 206 2.38 3.29 -9.96
C GLY A 206 2.42 4.14 -11.24
N ARG A 207 3.56 4.16 -11.94
CA ARG A 207 3.76 4.98 -13.15
C ARG A 207 3.53 4.26 -14.47
N ASP A 208 3.17 2.97 -14.45
CA ASP A 208 3.00 2.19 -15.70
C ASP A 208 2.01 2.86 -16.68
N LEU A 209 0.96 3.49 -16.17
CA LEU A 209 -0.07 4.16 -16.96
C LEU A 209 0.18 5.63 -17.25
N HIS A 210 1.37 6.15 -16.94
CA HIS A 210 1.81 7.47 -17.40
C HIS A 210 2.14 7.46 -18.90
N GLU A 211 2.00 8.61 -19.56
CA GLU A 211 2.26 8.79 -20.98
C GLU A 211 3.66 8.28 -21.39
N ASN A 212 4.68 8.62 -20.61
CA ASN A 212 6.08 8.27 -20.88
C ASN A 212 6.37 6.77 -20.81
N ILE A 213 5.59 6.00 -20.04
CA ILE A 213 5.75 4.54 -19.89
C ILE A 213 4.80 3.79 -20.85
N GLY A 214 3.62 4.34 -21.10
CA GLY A 214 2.71 3.88 -22.13
C GLY A 214 1.92 2.61 -21.83
N GLY A 215 1.82 2.18 -20.54
CA GLY A 215 1.04 1.01 -20.12
C GLY A 215 1.64 -0.33 -20.52
N LEU A 216 2.95 -0.39 -20.75
CA LEU A 216 3.62 -1.58 -21.29
C LEU A 216 3.34 -2.84 -20.50
N MET A 217 3.46 -2.80 -19.16
CA MET A 217 3.25 -3.99 -18.34
C MET A 217 1.78 -4.28 -18.11
N THR A 218 0.92 -3.27 -18.08
CA THR A 218 -0.54 -3.50 -18.04
C THR A 218 -1.00 -4.22 -19.30
N LEU A 219 -0.59 -3.78 -20.49
CA LEU A 219 -0.93 -4.42 -21.76
C LEU A 219 -0.37 -5.86 -21.83
N TYR A 220 0.88 -6.05 -21.43
CA TYR A 220 1.51 -7.37 -21.39
C TYR A 220 0.79 -8.30 -20.38
N SER A 221 0.46 -7.81 -19.19
CA SER A 221 -0.26 -8.57 -18.17
C SER A 221 -1.67 -8.96 -18.60
N LEU A 222 -2.35 -8.09 -19.35
CA LEU A 222 -3.64 -8.42 -19.97
C LEU A 222 -3.53 -9.56 -20.96
N ASP A 223 -2.46 -9.61 -21.76
CA ASP A 223 -2.18 -10.74 -22.62
C ASP A 223 -1.97 -12.04 -21.84
N LEU A 224 -1.18 -12.01 -20.77
CA LEU A 224 -0.95 -13.15 -19.89
C LEU A 224 -2.27 -13.67 -19.29
N LEU A 225 -3.07 -12.77 -18.68
CA LEU A 225 -4.35 -13.12 -18.07
C LEU A 225 -5.37 -13.63 -19.10
N SER A 226 -5.35 -13.09 -20.31
CA SER A 226 -6.24 -13.54 -21.38
C SER A 226 -5.97 -14.98 -21.80
N LYS A 227 -4.72 -15.42 -21.77
CA LYS A 227 -4.24 -16.76 -22.12
C LYS A 227 -4.25 -17.74 -20.93
N ASP A 228 -4.23 -17.25 -19.69
CA ASP A 228 -4.23 -18.11 -18.49
C ASP A 228 -5.53 -18.90 -18.37
N VAL A 229 -5.44 -20.22 -18.43
CA VAL A 229 -6.61 -21.13 -18.35
C VAL A 229 -7.33 -21.09 -17.01
N ASN A 230 -6.62 -20.69 -15.96
CA ASN A 230 -7.17 -20.56 -14.61
C ASN A 230 -7.91 -19.22 -14.41
N THR A 231 -7.66 -18.22 -15.25
CA THR A 231 -8.34 -16.93 -15.18
C THR A 231 -9.62 -16.96 -16.03
N LYS A 232 -10.78 -16.71 -15.42
CA LYS A 232 -12.10 -16.67 -16.09
C LYS A 232 -12.62 -15.23 -16.22
N VAL A 233 -12.34 -14.39 -15.24
CA VAL A 233 -12.71 -12.96 -15.20
C VAL A 233 -11.44 -12.17 -14.95
N ILE A 234 -11.30 -11.01 -15.60
CA ILE A 234 -10.15 -10.11 -15.45
C ILE A 234 -10.63 -8.82 -14.79
N GLY A 235 -9.92 -8.36 -13.77
CA GLY A 235 -10.10 -7.03 -13.17
C GLY A 235 -8.93 -6.11 -13.51
N VAL A 236 -9.23 -4.85 -13.90
CA VAL A 236 -8.24 -3.81 -14.18
C VAL A 236 -8.45 -2.67 -13.20
N ILE A 237 -7.47 -2.42 -12.34
CA ILE A 237 -7.58 -1.43 -11.26
C ILE A 237 -6.43 -0.43 -11.33
N SER A 238 -6.72 0.88 -11.40
CA SER A 238 -5.70 1.91 -11.40
C SER A 238 -6.22 3.27 -10.98
N LYS A 239 -5.29 4.20 -10.68
CA LYS A 239 -5.55 5.63 -10.83
C LYS A 239 -5.81 5.94 -12.33
N PRO A 240 -6.36 7.12 -12.70
CA PRO A 240 -6.67 7.41 -14.09
C PRO A 240 -5.43 7.30 -14.97
N PRO A 241 -5.46 6.53 -16.08
CA PRO A 241 -4.40 6.48 -17.05
C PRO A 241 -4.24 7.82 -17.80
N ALA A 242 -3.08 8.07 -18.40
CA ALA A 242 -2.93 9.09 -19.44
C ALA A 242 -3.90 8.77 -20.61
N ALA A 243 -4.40 9.80 -21.29
CA ALA A 243 -5.49 9.66 -22.26
C ALA A 243 -5.16 8.67 -23.39
N ASP A 244 -3.96 8.78 -23.97
CA ASP A 244 -3.48 7.88 -25.02
C ASP A 244 -3.26 6.44 -24.53
N VAL A 245 -2.81 6.28 -23.29
CA VAL A 245 -2.64 4.96 -22.63
C VAL A 245 -3.99 4.32 -22.37
N LYS A 246 -4.98 5.12 -21.93
CA LYS A 246 -6.36 4.65 -21.72
C LYS A 246 -6.95 4.10 -23.01
N GLU A 247 -6.76 4.80 -24.15
CA GLU A 247 -7.22 4.34 -25.46
C GLU A 247 -6.59 2.99 -25.84
N LYS A 248 -5.28 2.83 -25.66
CA LYS A 248 -4.57 1.57 -25.92
C LYS A 248 -5.09 0.44 -25.05
N ILE A 249 -5.32 0.69 -23.75
CA ILE A 249 -5.86 -0.31 -22.84
C ILE A 249 -7.28 -0.71 -23.28
N ILE A 250 -8.17 0.23 -23.56
CA ILE A 250 -9.54 -0.06 -23.99
C ILE A 250 -9.54 -0.85 -25.33
N ALA A 251 -8.68 -0.47 -26.27
CA ALA A 251 -8.52 -1.22 -27.50
C ALA A 251 -8.11 -2.67 -27.23
N LYS A 252 -7.15 -2.89 -26.32
CA LYS A 252 -6.71 -4.21 -25.89
C LYS A 252 -7.82 -5.00 -25.20
N LEU A 253 -8.60 -4.38 -24.34
CA LEU A 253 -9.71 -5.03 -23.64
C LEU A 253 -10.79 -5.55 -24.62
N LYS A 254 -11.04 -4.84 -25.72
CA LYS A 254 -11.97 -5.29 -26.78
C LYS A 254 -11.52 -6.55 -27.52
N GLU A 255 -10.24 -6.84 -27.55
CA GLU A 255 -9.69 -8.07 -28.15
C GLU A 255 -9.84 -9.29 -27.22
N ILE A 256 -10.01 -9.06 -25.90
CA ILE A 256 -10.07 -10.12 -24.90
C ILE A 256 -11.49 -10.72 -24.88
N LYS A 257 -11.56 -12.04 -25.01
CA LYS A 257 -12.83 -12.80 -25.02
C LYS A 257 -13.41 -13.05 -23.62
N LYS A 258 -12.59 -12.91 -22.57
CA LYS A 258 -13.03 -13.06 -21.18
C LYS A 258 -13.73 -11.81 -20.70
N PRO A 259 -14.71 -11.88 -19.80
CA PRO A 259 -15.26 -10.69 -19.15
C PRO A 259 -14.20 -9.90 -18.42
N VAL A 260 -14.24 -8.57 -18.59
CA VAL A 260 -13.29 -7.66 -17.94
C VAL A 260 -14.07 -6.63 -17.11
N VAL A 261 -13.68 -6.48 -15.85
CA VAL A 261 -14.20 -5.45 -14.95
C VAL A 261 -13.14 -4.37 -14.78
N VAL A 262 -13.48 -3.12 -15.06
CA VAL A 262 -12.55 -2.00 -15.07
C VAL A 262 -12.94 -0.97 -14.01
N HIS A 263 -11.98 -0.57 -13.22
CA HIS A 263 -12.13 0.57 -12.31
C HIS A 263 -10.91 1.50 -12.40
N PHE A 264 -11.12 2.69 -12.94
CA PHE A 264 -10.15 3.78 -12.87
C PHE A 264 -10.64 4.80 -11.83
N VAL A 265 -9.94 4.92 -10.72
CA VAL A 265 -10.33 5.75 -9.57
C VAL A 265 -10.52 7.21 -9.99
N GLY A 266 -11.74 7.74 -9.80
CA GLY A 266 -12.05 9.14 -10.16
C GLY A 266 -12.37 9.38 -11.63
N ASP A 267 -12.38 8.36 -12.50
CA ASP A 267 -12.75 8.51 -13.91
C ASP A 267 -14.29 8.67 -14.08
N LYS A 268 -14.68 9.84 -14.55
CA LYS A 268 -16.10 10.19 -14.78
C LYS A 268 -16.69 9.61 -16.07
N ASN A 269 -15.85 9.10 -16.98
CA ASN A 269 -16.23 8.68 -18.33
C ASN A 269 -16.55 7.18 -18.46
N SER A 270 -16.68 6.46 -17.37
CA SER A 270 -16.78 4.99 -17.28
C SER A 270 -18.17 4.42 -17.60
N LYS A 271 -19.04 5.11 -18.35
CA LYS A 271 -20.43 4.68 -18.60
C LYS A 271 -20.65 3.91 -19.91
N GLN A 272 -19.60 3.68 -20.71
CA GLN A 272 -19.75 2.88 -21.93
C GLN A 272 -19.62 1.40 -21.56
N GLN A 273 -20.72 0.64 -21.65
CA GLN A 273 -20.71 -0.81 -21.62
C GLN A 273 -20.41 -1.33 -23.03
N ASP A 274 -19.33 -2.06 -23.18
CA ASP A 274 -19.08 -2.93 -24.33
C ASP A 274 -19.44 -4.38 -23.93
N GLU A 275 -19.69 -5.26 -24.89
CA GLU A 275 -20.18 -6.64 -24.63
C GLU A 275 -19.38 -7.40 -23.56
N ASN A 276 -18.06 -7.18 -23.47
CA ASN A 276 -17.19 -7.89 -22.52
C ASN A 276 -16.58 -6.96 -21.45
N ILE A 277 -16.80 -5.65 -21.47
CA ILE A 277 -16.19 -4.68 -20.57
C ILE A 277 -17.26 -4.07 -19.66
N ILE A 278 -17.08 -4.24 -18.36
CA ILE A 278 -18.00 -3.72 -17.34
C ILE A 278 -17.24 -2.71 -16.49
N TYR A 279 -17.75 -1.49 -16.37
CA TYR A 279 -17.12 -0.45 -15.56
C TYR A 279 -17.72 -0.44 -14.16
N ALA A 280 -16.84 -0.46 -13.15
CA ALA A 280 -17.20 -0.28 -11.75
C ALA A 280 -16.97 1.16 -11.30
N SER A 281 -17.81 1.65 -10.38
CA SER A 281 -17.75 3.02 -9.84
C SER A 281 -16.89 3.14 -8.58
N SER A 282 -16.53 2.01 -7.97
CA SER A 282 -15.66 1.94 -6.78
C SER A 282 -14.84 0.65 -6.76
N LEU A 283 -13.82 0.62 -5.90
CA LEU A 283 -12.99 -0.57 -5.70
C LEU A 283 -13.83 -1.77 -5.24
N VAL A 284 -14.71 -1.56 -4.26
CA VAL A 284 -15.57 -2.65 -3.74
C VAL A 284 -16.56 -3.13 -4.79
N GLU A 285 -17.15 -2.24 -5.57
CA GLU A 285 -18.07 -2.62 -6.67
C GLU A 285 -17.33 -3.43 -7.75
N CYS A 286 -16.06 -3.11 -8.03
CA CYS A 286 -15.22 -3.92 -8.94
C CYS A 286 -15.13 -5.37 -8.47
N ALA A 287 -14.90 -5.60 -7.18
CA ALA A 287 -14.87 -6.94 -6.59
C ALA A 287 -16.23 -7.65 -6.67
N GLU A 288 -17.31 -6.96 -6.33
CA GLU A 288 -18.69 -7.50 -6.37
C GLU A 288 -19.10 -7.91 -7.79
N ILE A 289 -18.82 -7.05 -8.77
CA ILE A 289 -19.12 -7.33 -10.18
C ILE A 289 -18.29 -8.52 -10.64
N ALA A 290 -16.99 -8.56 -10.36
CA ALA A 290 -16.13 -9.67 -10.78
C ALA A 290 -16.61 -11.01 -10.21
N CYS A 291 -17.06 -11.04 -8.95
CA CYS A 291 -17.64 -12.24 -8.34
C CYS A 291 -18.97 -12.63 -8.99
N LYS A 292 -19.88 -11.68 -9.21
CA LYS A 292 -21.18 -11.93 -9.86
C LYS A 292 -21.01 -12.47 -11.29
N VAL A 293 -20.09 -11.88 -12.06
CA VAL A 293 -19.74 -12.34 -13.41
C VAL A 293 -19.20 -13.77 -13.38
N LEU A 294 -18.28 -14.07 -12.46
CA LEU A 294 -17.72 -15.40 -12.32
C LEU A 294 -18.81 -16.46 -12.00
N GLU A 295 -19.78 -16.08 -11.19
CA GLU A 295 -20.89 -16.95 -10.74
C GLU A 295 -22.10 -16.94 -11.73
N ASN A 296 -22.01 -16.24 -12.85
CA ASN A 296 -23.10 -16.04 -13.82
C ASN A 296 -24.37 -15.45 -13.18
N LYS A 297 -24.21 -14.57 -12.19
CA LYS A 297 -25.31 -13.85 -11.52
C LYS A 297 -25.60 -12.51 -12.21
N GLU A 298 -26.83 -12.05 -12.12
CA GLU A 298 -27.22 -10.72 -12.65
C GLU A 298 -26.43 -9.59 -11.94
N ILE A 299 -25.91 -8.68 -12.74
CA ILE A 299 -25.25 -7.48 -12.28
C ILE A 299 -26.34 -6.45 -12.02
N GLY A 300 -26.86 -6.40 -10.81
CA GLY A 300 -27.77 -5.34 -10.39
C GLY A 300 -27.05 -3.99 -10.41
N VAL A 301 -27.70 -2.96 -10.94
CA VAL A 301 -27.17 -1.59 -10.85
C VAL A 301 -27.13 -1.19 -9.39
N SER A 302 -25.96 -1.08 -8.81
CA SER A 302 -25.79 -0.55 -7.46
C SER A 302 -26.21 0.94 -7.48
N LYS A 303 -27.42 1.23 -6.99
CA LYS A 303 -27.86 2.60 -6.76
C LYS A 303 -27.32 3.07 -5.40
N ILE A 304 -26.00 3.24 -5.29
CA ILE A 304 -25.47 3.94 -4.14
C ILE A 304 -25.86 5.41 -4.32
N SER A 305 -26.85 5.87 -3.57
CA SER A 305 -27.21 7.29 -3.56
C SER A 305 -26.13 8.03 -2.75
N LEU A 306 -25.33 8.83 -3.43
CA LEU A 306 -24.41 9.75 -2.78
C LEU A 306 -25.19 10.67 -1.84
N PRO A 307 -24.77 10.86 -0.59
CA PRO A 307 -25.41 11.80 0.31
C PRO A 307 -25.35 13.20 -0.31
N LYS A 308 -26.52 13.85 -0.50
CA LYS A 308 -26.52 15.26 -0.87
C LYS A 308 -26.04 16.06 0.34
N VAL A 309 -25.09 16.96 0.11
CA VAL A 309 -24.63 17.90 1.14
C VAL A 309 -25.85 18.68 1.65
N LYS A 310 -26.27 18.35 2.86
CA LYS A 310 -27.09 19.26 3.65
C LYS A 310 -26.10 20.23 4.29
N GLU A 311 -26.42 21.52 4.29
CA GLU A 311 -25.62 22.62 4.82
C GLU A 311 -24.45 22.23 5.72
N GLN A 312 -23.24 22.60 5.29
CA GLN A 312 -21.98 22.25 5.96
C GLN A 312 -22.04 22.61 7.46
N ARG A 313 -22.20 21.61 8.30
CA ARG A 313 -22.04 21.80 9.74
C ARG A 313 -20.58 22.20 9.99
N LEU A 314 -20.36 23.08 10.99
CA LEU A 314 -19.09 23.70 11.32
C LEU A 314 -18.01 22.66 11.71
N GLY A 315 -17.34 22.03 10.75
CA GLY A 315 -16.29 21.07 11.00
C GLY A 315 -15.58 20.57 9.74
N LYS A 316 -14.45 19.91 9.91
CA LYS A 316 -13.63 19.32 8.83
C LYS A 316 -13.43 17.84 9.03
N ILE A 317 -13.21 17.14 7.90
CA ILE A 317 -12.60 15.82 7.87
C ILE A 317 -11.08 15.97 7.75
N CYS A 318 -10.35 15.17 8.54
CA CYS A 318 -8.96 14.84 8.27
C CYS A 318 -8.88 13.37 7.87
N GLY A 319 -8.60 13.10 6.59
CA GLY A 319 -8.28 11.77 6.09
C GLY A 319 -6.79 11.49 6.24
N ILE A 320 -6.43 10.36 6.84
CA ILE A 320 -5.04 9.93 7.07
C ILE A 320 -4.91 8.52 6.50
N PHE A 321 -4.30 8.41 5.32
CA PHE A 321 -4.24 7.15 4.57
C PHE A 321 -2.82 6.62 4.45
N CYS A 322 -2.66 5.32 4.70
CA CYS A 322 -1.44 4.59 4.36
C CYS A 322 -1.47 4.15 2.88
N GLY A 323 -2.67 4.02 2.30
CA GLY A 323 -2.88 3.61 0.92
C GLY A 323 -3.21 4.79 0.01
N GLY A 324 -2.32 5.13 -0.93
CA GLY A 324 -2.54 6.25 -1.86
C GLY A 324 -3.79 6.12 -2.72
N THR A 325 -4.22 4.90 -3.02
CA THR A 325 -5.46 4.65 -3.77
C THR A 325 -6.68 4.91 -2.91
N PHE A 326 -6.64 4.58 -1.61
CA PHE A 326 -7.72 4.91 -0.68
C PHE A 326 -7.87 6.41 -0.53
N CYS A 327 -6.76 7.13 -0.41
CA CYS A 327 -6.74 8.58 -0.40
C CYS A 327 -7.38 9.17 -1.68
N ALA A 328 -7.01 8.66 -2.85
CA ALA A 328 -7.55 9.12 -4.13
C ALA A 328 -9.07 8.81 -4.27
N GLU A 329 -9.51 7.60 -3.90
CA GLU A 329 -10.92 7.23 -3.91
C GLU A 329 -11.73 8.11 -2.95
N ALA A 330 -11.24 8.34 -1.72
CA ALA A 330 -11.90 9.19 -0.74
C ALA A 330 -12.03 10.64 -1.23
N GLN A 331 -10.99 11.20 -1.86
CA GLN A 331 -11.05 12.52 -2.50
C GLN A 331 -12.12 12.55 -3.59
N SER A 332 -12.15 11.55 -4.47
CA SER A 332 -13.13 11.47 -5.57
C SER A 332 -14.56 11.44 -5.07
N ILE A 333 -14.83 10.65 -4.02
CA ILE A 333 -16.14 10.54 -3.40
C ILE A 333 -16.56 11.87 -2.76
N ALA A 334 -15.66 12.51 -2.01
CA ALA A 334 -15.92 13.78 -1.33
C ALA A 334 -16.23 14.89 -2.36
N LEU A 335 -15.45 14.98 -3.45
CA LEU A 335 -15.71 15.92 -4.55
C LEU A 335 -17.04 15.64 -5.24
N ALA A 336 -17.37 14.37 -5.49
CA ALA A 336 -18.65 13.98 -6.09
C ALA A 336 -19.85 14.32 -5.18
N CYS A 337 -19.66 14.34 -3.86
CA CYS A 337 -20.63 14.78 -2.87
C CYS A 337 -20.69 16.31 -2.72
N GLY A 338 -19.86 17.08 -3.45
CA GLY A 338 -19.83 18.55 -3.42
C GLY A 338 -18.98 19.16 -2.30
N PHE A 339 -18.12 18.37 -1.62
CA PHE A 339 -17.22 18.88 -0.61
C PHE A 339 -15.92 19.42 -1.24
N GLU A 340 -15.39 20.51 -0.68
CA GLU A 340 -14.05 20.95 -1.00
C GLU A 340 -13.01 20.04 -0.34
N VAL A 341 -11.97 19.68 -1.09
CA VAL A 341 -10.91 18.75 -0.69
C VAL A 341 -9.55 19.37 -0.96
N ALA A 342 -8.62 19.22 -0.01
CA ALA A 342 -7.21 19.49 -0.19
C ALA A 342 -6.38 18.23 0.14
N SER A 343 -5.28 18.01 -0.60
CA SER A 343 -4.40 16.84 -0.41
C SER A 343 -2.94 17.19 -0.72
N ASN A 344 -2.00 16.41 -0.15
CA ASN A 344 -0.60 16.41 -0.60
C ASN A 344 -0.47 15.78 -2.01
N VAL A 345 -1.35 14.83 -2.34
CA VAL A 345 -1.47 14.21 -3.67
C VAL A 345 -2.86 14.50 -4.23
N PRO A 346 -3.13 15.74 -4.70
CA PRO A 346 -4.45 16.12 -5.16
C PRO A 346 -4.83 15.43 -6.46
N ILE A 347 -6.06 14.91 -6.52
CA ILE A 347 -6.66 14.46 -7.78
C ILE A 347 -7.30 15.66 -8.51
N ASP A 348 -7.77 15.43 -9.75
CA ASP A 348 -8.48 16.46 -10.51
C ASP A 348 -9.68 17.01 -9.73
N GLY A 349 -9.73 18.34 -9.56
CA GLY A 349 -10.73 19.04 -8.76
C GLY A 349 -10.39 19.22 -7.27
N ALA A 350 -9.36 18.56 -6.74
CA ALA A 350 -8.86 18.79 -5.39
C ALA A 350 -7.79 19.91 -5.36
N LYS A 351 -7.66 20.57 -4.21
CA LYS A 351 -6.66 21.62 -3.97
C LYS A 351 -5.38 21.04 -3.38
N SER A 352 -4.25 21.69 -3.61
CA SER A 352 -3.02 21.40 -2.86
C SER A 352 -3.15 21.85 -1.41
N LEU A 353 -2.47 21.18 -0.47
CA LEU A 353 -2.47 21.52 0.96
C LEU A 353 -2.06 22.99 1.24
N ASN A 354 -1.22 23.58 0.39
CA ASN A 354 -0.75 24.96 0.52
C ASN A 354 -1.80 26.02 0.18
N SER A 355 -2.96 25.65 -0.33
CA SER A 355 -4.04 26.54 -0.75
C SER A 355 -5.09 26.78 0.36
N CYS A 356 -4.64 27.15 1.55
CA CYS A 356 -5.40 27.14 2.81
C CYS A 356 -6.72 27.93 2.86
N GLY A 357 -7.77 27.23 3.23
CA GLY A 357 -9.07 27.64 3.76
C GLY A 357 -9.60 26.62 4.77
N LEU A 358 -10.87 26.70 5.16
CA LEU A 358 -11.59 25.68 5.93
C LEU A 358 -11.95 24.48 5.03
N THR A 359 -10.97 23.70 4.59
CA THR A 359 -11.14 22.63 3.61
C THR A 359 -10.94 21.28 4.28
N ASN A 360 -11.66 20.25 3.83
CA ASN A 360 -11.39 18.87 4.24
C ASN A 360 -10.01 18.45 3.71
N ILE A 361 -9.22 17.81 4.55
CA ILE A 361 -7.83 17.45 4.25
C ILE A 361 -7.75 15.93 4.14
N PHE A 362 -7.15 15.45 3.05
CA PHE A 362 -6.89 14.03 2.81
C PHE A 362 -5.39 13.85 2.54
N ILE A 363 -4.72 13.09 3.39
CA ILE A 363 -3.26 12.92 3.37
C ILE A 363 -2.92 11.49 2.96
N ASP A 364 -2.19 11.37 1.87
CA ASP A 364 -1.51 10.13 1.47
C ASP A 364 -0.16 10.08 2.17
N MET A 365 -0.06 9.25 3.20
CA MET A 365 1.19 9.08 3.96
C MET A 365 2.13 8.05 3.34
N GLY A 366 1.70 7.37 2.29
CA GLY A 366 2.54 6.51 1.46
C GLY A 366 3.34 7.27 0.40
N ASP A 367 3.07 8.57 0.22
CA ASP A 367 3.79 9.42 -0.74
C ASP A 367 5.25 9.62 -0.35
N ASP A 368 6.11 9.86 -1.36
CA ASP A 368 7.56 10.07 -1.22
C ASP A 368 7.91 11.17 -0.20
N GLU A 369 7.06 12.20 -0.05
CA GLU A 369 7.24 13.24 0.95
C GLU A 369 7.37 12.67 2.37
N PHE A 370 6.64 11.59 2.68
CA PHE A 370 6.62 10.95 3.99
C PHE A 370 7.52 9.73 4.09
N THR A 371 7.77 9.03 2.98
CA THR A 371 8.52 7.78 2.96
C THR A 371 10.01 7.98 2.68
N ASN A 372 10.41 9.17 2.24
CA ASN A 372 11.82 9.48 2.01
C ASN A 372 12.62 9.36 3.32
N CYS A 373 13.57 8.42 3.34
CA CYS A 373 14.38 8.05 4.52
C CYS A 373 13.57 7.51 5.73
N ARG A 374 12.34 7.07 5.52
CA ARG A 374 11.50 6.42 6.54
C ARG A 374 10.81 5.19 5.95
N PRO A 375 10.50 4.17 6.76
CA PRO A 375 9.66 3.08 6.31
C PRO A 375 8.27 3.57 5.93
N HIS A 376 7.67 2.88 4.97
CA HIS A 376 6.27 3.10 4.62
C HIS A 376 5.35 2.96 5.84
N PRO A 377 4.28 3.76 6.01
CA PRO A 377 3.41 3.73 7.19
C PRO A 377 2.68 2.38 7.42
N MET A 378 2.58 1.53 6.41
CA MET A 378 2.14 0.15 6.60
C MET A 378 3.16 -0.68 7.39
N ILE A 379 4.46 -0.42 7.26
CA ILE A 379 5.54 -1.12 7.97
C ILE A 379 5.71 -0.53 9.36
N ASP A 380 5.78 0.80 9.46
CA ASP A 380 5.93 1.54 10.70
C ASP A 380 4.85 2.62 10.82
N PRO A 381 3.79 2.37 11.60
CA PRO A 381 2.66 3.30 11.72
C PRO A 381 2.97 4.54 12.58
N SER A 382 4.17 4.70 13.12
CA SER A 382 4.51 5.79 14.06
C SER A 382 4.25 7.18 13.48
N LEU A 383 4.55 7.42 12.21
CA LEU A 383 4.29 8.69 11.54
C LEU A 383 2.78 8.95 11.38
N ARG A 384 2.01 7.94 11.02
CA ARG A 384 0.54 8.03 10.99
C ARG A 384 0.01 8.42 12.36
N ASP A 385 0.51 7.80 13.42
CA ASP A 385 0.07 8.04 14.79
C ASP A 385 0.42 9.47 15.25
N GLU A 386 1.55 10.04 14.82
CA GLU A 386 1.89 11.46 15.06
C GLU A 386 0.86 12.41 14.40
N TYR A 387 0.49 12.14 13.14
CA TYR A 387 -0.52 12.94 12.42
C TYR A 387 -1.90 12.76 13.02
N PHE A 388 -2.23 11.56 13.46
CA PHE A 388 -3.47 11.24 14.16
C PHE A 388 -3.57 12.04 15.46
N ALA A 389 -2.52 12.07 16.28
CA ALA A 389 -2.47 12.86 17.51
C ALA A 389 -2.64 14.36 17.27
N LYS A 390 -1.97 14.93 16.25
CA LYS A 390 -2.14 16.32 15.84
C LYS A 390 -3.58 16.62 15.44
N SER A 391 -4.19 15.73 14.65
CA SER A 391 -5.58 15.87 14.19
C SER A 391 -6.58 15.80 15.34
N MET A 392 -6.34 14.95 16.34
CA MET A 392 -7.15 14.90 17.57
C MET A 392 -7.10 16.18 18.36
N GLY A 393 -5.97 16.89 18.35
CA GLY A 393 -5.77 18.17 19.03
C GLY A 393 -6.43 19.37 18.33
N ASP A 394 -6.73 19.28 17.04
CA ASP A 394 -7.38 20.36 16.28
C ASP A 394 -8.90 20.31 16.43
N HIS A 395 -9.47 21.26 17.19
CA HIS A 395 -10.92 21.35 17.42
C HIS A 395 -11.75 21.65 16.16
N LYS A 396 -11.13 22.09 15.06
CA LYS A 396 -11.81 22.26 13.77
C LYS A 396 -12.08 20.92 13.08
N ILE A 397 -11.32 19.88 13.40
CA ILE A 397 -11.51 18.53 12.90
C ILE A 397 -12.61 17.85 13.73
N LYS A 398 -13.65 17.39 13.06
CA LYS A 398 -14.79 16.67 13.65
C LYS A 398 -14.81 15.20 13.29
N VAL A 399 -14.14 14.86 12.21
CA VAL A 399 -14.03 13.47 11.75
C VAL A 399 -12.59 13.20 11.37
N ILE A 400 -12.02 12.11 11.90
CA ILE A 400 -10.79 11.50 11.38
C ILE A 400 -11.19 10.24 10.62
N LEU A 401 -10.90 10.24 9.31
CA LEU A 401 -11.05 9.09 8.43
C LEU A 401 -9.69 8.46 8.19
N PHE A 402 -9.53 7.16 8.38
CA PHE A 402 -8.24 6.51 8.21
C PHE A 402 -8.37 5.06 7.73
N ASP A 403 -7.29 4.52 7.19
CA ASP A 403 -7.18 3.13 6.82
C ASP A 403 -6.25 2.34 7.74
N VAL A 404 -6.43 1.03 7.75
CA VAL A 404 -5.48 0.05 8.29
C VAL A 404 -5.34 -1.05 7.25
N VAL A 405 -4.12 -1.26 6.75
CA VAL A 405 -3.84 -2.29 5.75
C VAL A 405 -3.12 -3.46 6.41
N LEU A 406 -3.70 -4.65 6.28
CA LEU A 406 -3.19 -5.90 6.82
C LEU A 406 -2.41 -6.68 5.76
N GLY A 407 -1.86 -7.81 6.15
CA GLY A 407 -1.18 -8.76 5.27
C GLY A 407 0.32 -8.84 5.53
N TYR A 408 1.01 -9.56 4.66
CA TYR A 408 2.46 -9.68 4.69
C TYR A 408 3.13 -8.34 4.37
N GLY A 409 4.29 -8.09 4.95
CA GLY A 409 5.02 -6.82 4.81
C GLY A 409 4.48 -5.69 5.69
N ALA A 410 3.20 -5.72 6.09
CA ALA A 410 2.63 -4.75 7.01
C ALA A 410 3.01 -5.04 8.49
N SER A 411 2.91 -4.02 9.34
CA SER A 411 3.12 -4.15 10.79
C SER A 411 2.24 -5.27 11.36
N LEU A 412 2.82 -6.10 12.24
CA LEU A 412 2.06 -7.12 12.96
C LEU A 412 1.17 -6.52 14.06
N THR A 413 1.47 -5.29 14.49
CA THR A 413 0.74 -4.56 15.53
C THR A 413 0.30 -3.17 15.03
N PRO A 414 -0.52 -3.08 13.98
CA PRO A 414 -0.81 -1.81 13.30
C PRO A 414 -1.61 -0.82 14.16
N LEU A 415 -2.18 -1.27 15.28
CA LEU A 415 -3.05 -0.48 16.15
C LEU A 415 -2.39 -0.01 17.46
N ASP A 416 -1.17 -0.46 17.82
CA ASP A 416 -0.64 -0.25 19.17
C ASP A 416 -0.54 1.24 19.54
N GLY A 417 -0.01 2.08 18.67
CA GLY A 417 0.03 3.52 18.90
C GLY A 417 -1.37 4.16 18.91
N LEU A 418 -2.23 3.79 17.96
CA LEU A 418 -3.61 4.29 17.89
C LEU A 418 -4.42 3.97 19.15
N LYS A 419 -4.28 2.76 19.71
CA LYS A 419 -4.96 2.37 20.95
C LYS A 419 -4.64 3.32 22.10
N LEU A 420 -3.37 3.70 22.23
CA LEU A 420 -2.92 4.62 23.27
C LEU A 420 -3.51 6.03 23.07
N LEU A 421 -3.53 6.52 21.84
CA LEU A 421 -4.06 7.83 21.48
C LEU A 421 -5.57 7.88 21.67
N ILE A 422 -6.31 6.90 21.15
CA ILE A 422 -7.77 6.87 21.24
C ILE A 422 -8.24 6.76 22.71
N LYS A 423 -7.58 5.94 23.54
CA LYS A 423 -7.89 5.84 24.98
C LYS A 423 -7.65 7.14 25.74
N LYS A 424 -6.71 7.97 25.31
CA LYS A 424 -6.44 9.30 25.90
C LYS A 424 -7.38 10.39 25.40
N ASN A 425 -8.20 10.10 24.39
CA ASN A 425 -9.11 11.09 23.82
C ASN A 425 -10.24 11.41 24.77
N THR A 426 -10.43 12.69 25.07
CA THR A 426 -11.52 13.20 25.91
C THR A 426 -12.58 13.95 25.12
N ARG A 427 -12.42 14.07 23.79
CA ARG A 427 -13.34 14.83 22.93
C ARG A 427 -14.56 14.00 22.58
N SER A 428 -15.73 14.46 23.00
CA SER A 428 -17.03 13.86 22.66
C SER A 428 -17.54 14.29 21.26
N ASP A 429 -16.92 15.34 20.68
CA ASP A 429 -17.30 15.93 19.39
C ASP A 429 -16.46 15.42 18.22
N LEU A 430 -15.54 14.48 18.47
CA LEU A 430 -14.67 13.87 17.46
C LEU A 430 -15.14 12.47 17.09
N HIS A 431 -15.39 12.27 15.83
CA HIS A 431 -15.75 10.95 15.28
C HIS A 431 -14.54 10.29 14.59
N LEU A 432 -14.34 9.01 14.85
CA LEU A 432 -13.31 8.20 14.24
C LEU A 432 -13.97 7.20 13.29
N VAL A 433 -13.56 7.22 12.02
CA VAL A 433 -14.06 6.32 10.97
C VAL A 433 -12.88 5.62 10.33
N CYS A 434 -12.96 4.30 10.19
CA CYS A 434 -11.87 3.48 9.66
C CYS A 434 -12.38 2.49 8.61
N HIS A 435 -11.53 2.23 7.62
CA HIS A 435 -11.59 1.04 6.80
C HIS A 435 -10.38 0.15 7.09
N VAL A 436 -10.61 -1.18 7.19
CA VAL A 436 -9.54 -2.17 7.36
C VAL A 436 -9.50 -3.05 6.12
N CYS A 437 -8.42 -2.91 5.35
CA CYS A 437 -8.16 -3.74 4.18
C CYS A 437 -7.40 -5.00 4.60
N GLY A 438 -7.99 -6.17 4.36
CA GLY A 438 -7.39 -7.46 4.71
C GLY A 438 -8.36 -8.62 4.67
N THR A 439 -7.89 -9.77 5.13
CA THR A 439 -8.66 -11.01 5.29
C THR A 439 -8.50 -11.58 6.70
N ASP A 440 -9.35 -12.51 7.09
CA ASP A 440 -9.22 -13.19 8.39
C ASP A 440 -8.00 -14.10 8.47
N GLU A 441 -7.52 -14.55 7.31
CA GLU A 441 -6.34 -15.42 7.18
C GLU A 441 -5.01 -14.62 7.24
N ASP A 442 -5.08 -13.28 7.18
CA ASP A 442 -3.88 -12.44 7.34
C ASP A 442 -3.30 -12.58 8.76
N PRO A 443 -1.97 -12.43 8.95
CA PRO A 443 -1.34 -12.59 10.25
C PRO A 443 -1.96 -11.76 11.37
N GLN A 444 -2.52 -10.59 11.02
CA GLN A 444 -3.16 -9.66 11.97
C GLN A 444 -4.65 -10.00 12.22
N SER A 445 -5.29 -10.80 11.35
CA SER A 445 -6.73 -11.12 11.31
C SER A 445 -7.64 -9.90 11.17
N LEU A 446 -8.37 -9.83 10.06
CA LEU A 446 -9.35 -8.76 9.80
C LEU A 446 -10.36 -8.65 10.94
N LYS A 447 -10.96 -9.78 11.32
CA LYS A 447 -11.99 -9.84 12.36
C LYS A 447 -11.47 -9.31 13.70
N ASN A 448 -10.28 -9.70 14.11
CA ASN A 448 -9.69 -9.24 15.37
C ASN A 448 -9.40 -7.74 15.33
N THR A 449 -8.80 -7.25 14.24
CA THR A 449 -8.48 -5.83 14.04
C THR A 449 -9.73 -4.96 14.05
N VAL A 450 -10.80 -5.39 13.36
CA VAL A 450 -12.10 -4.70 13.34
C VAL A 450 -12.72 -4.68 14.74
N CYS A 451 -12.72 -5.80 15.44
CA CYS A 451 -13.28 -5.91 16.81
C CYS A 451 -12.54 -4.98 17.78
N GLU A 452 -11.21 -4.92 17.72
CA GLU A 452 -10.41 -4.00 18.53
C GLU A 452 -10.75 -2.53 18.28
N LEU A 453 -10.84 -2.11 17.03
CA LEU A 453 -11.22 -0.74 16.65
C LEU A 453 -12.62 -0.39 17.13
N GLN A 454 -13.60 -1.30 16.96
CA GLN A 454 -14.97 -1.09 17.42
C GLN A 454 -15.04 -0.97 18.94
N ASN A 455 -14.28 -1.76 19.71
CA ASN A 455 -14.18 -1.67 21.16
C ASN A 455 -13.58 -0.34 21.64
N LEU A 456 -12.81 0.35 20.78
CA LEU A 456 -12.29 1.69 21.01
C LEU A 456 -13.27 2.81 20.61
N GLY A 457 -14.47 2.46 20.12
CA GLY A 457 -15.47 3.42 19.67
C GLY A 457 -15.27 3.94 18.24
N VAL A 458 -14.39 3.30 17.46
CA VAL A 458 -14.19 3.63 16.05
C VAL A 458 -15.30 3.03 15.20
N LYS A 459 -15.87 3.80 14.29
CA LYS A 459 -16.81 3.30 13.27
C LYS A 459 -16.01 2.63 12.16
N VAL A 460 -16.10 1.31 12.06
CA VAL A 460 -15.40 0.54 11.02
C VAL A 460 -16.38 0.19 9.91
N ALA A 461 -16.08 0.63 8.69
CA ALA A 461 -16.85 0.33 7.49
C ALA A 461 -16.24 -0.85 6.71
N LYS A 462 -17.06 -1.50 5.86
CA LYS A 462 -16.66 -2.69 5.11
C LYS A 462 -15.73 -2.38 3.94
N SER A 463 -15.74 -1.14 3.45
CA SER A 463 -14.90 -0.68 2.35
C SER A 463 -14.47 0.77 2.57
N ASN A 464 -13.42 1.20 1.89
CA ASN A 464 -12.98 2.59 1.90
C ASN A 464 -14.07 3.53 1.35
N TYR A 465 -14.84 3.06 0.36
CA TYR A 465 -16.01 3.77 -0.17
C TYR A 465 -17.05 4.05 0.92
N GLU A 466 -17.47 3.02 1.67
CA GLU A 466 -18.44 3.17 2.76
C GLU A 466 -17.89 4.00 3.92
N ALA A 467 -16.60 3.85 4.25
CA ALA A 467 -15.95 4.63 5.29
C ALA A 467 -15.98 6.13 4.95
N THR A 468 -15.69 6.46 3.69
CA THR A 468 -15.72 7.85 3.21
C THR A 468 -17.14 8.42 3.29
N LEU A 469 -18.15 7.70 2.80
CA LEU A 469 -19.54 8.15 2.90
C LEU A 469 -20.00 8.32 4.34
N CYS A 470 -19.62 7.39 5.23
CA CYS A 470 -19.88 7.49 6.66
C CYS A 470 -19.25 8.76 7.24
N ALA A 471 -17.97 9.03 6.94
CA ALA A 471 -17.25 10.21 7.41
C ALA A 471 -17.94 11.51 6.93
N LEU A 472 -18.31 11.58 5.66
CA LEU A 472 -19.02 12.74 5.08
C LEU A 472 -20.40 12.97 5.72
N SER A 473 -21.10 11.90 6.10
CA SER A 473 -22.41 11.98 6.74
C SER A 473 -22.38 12.52 8.18
N LEU A 474 -21.21 12.56 8.79
CA LEU A 474 -20.99 13.02 10.17
C LEU A 474 -20.64 14.52 10.26
N LEU A 475 -20.43 15.19 9.12
CA LEU A 475 -20.28 16.64 9.02
C LEU A 475 -21.63 17.35 8.94
#